data_64f35f669c84824b3a95b4ff9ec674fe
#
_entry.id   64f35f669c84824b3a95b4ff9ec674fe
#
_cell.length_a   1.000
_cell.length_b   1.000
_cell.length_c   1.000
_cell.angle_alpha   90.00
_cell.angle_beta   90.00
_cell.angle_gamma   90.00
#
_symmetry.space_group_name_H-M   'P 1'
#
loop_
_entity.id
_entity.type
_entity.pdbx_description
1 polymer ?
#
loop_
_entity_poly.entity_id
_entity_poly.type
_entity_poly.pdbx_seq_one_letter_code
_entity_poly.pdbx_strand_id
1 'polypeptide(L)'
;MQRARIEEENRRQLDRQREFRMAADVAVGAWMEFPEVQAIAVIGSVANPLWKEVPRFSPFRRARIEIWHECLDLDLALWVSSQHRLGELRRACNLALRKAFETGAGISIVGHQTDIFLFEPGSDRYLGRLCSFNQCPKGKRDCLVPGCGAIPFNKRVAGFEPRADLLVPACHAMLYQRGEGRLRSALDLPTVEQA
;
A
#
# COMPACT_ATOMS: atom_id res chain seq x y z
N MET A 1 -14.34 -29.16 8.06
CA MET A 1 -13.00 -28.77 7.55
C MET A 1 -11.98 -29.09 8.62
N GLN A 2 -10.82 -29.66 8.25
CA GLN A 2 -9.84 -30.07 9.25
C GLN A 2 -9.21 -28.83 9.92
N ARG A 3 -9.03 -28.86 11.24
CA ARG A 3 -8.43 -27.79 12.05
C ARG A 3 -7.07 -27.34 11.51
N ALA A 4 -6.22 -28.28 11.12
CA ALA A 4 -4.90 -27.99 10.53
C ALA A 4 -4.97 -27.05 9.31
N ARG A 5 -6.00 -27.19 8.45
CA ARG A 5 -6.18 -26.32 7.28
C ARG A 5 -6.57 -24.88 7.67
N ILE A 6 -7.33 -24.71 8.75
CA ILE A 6 -7.70 -23.38 9.26
C ILE A 6 -6.45 -22.70 9.83
N GLU A 7 -5.65 -23.44 10.58
CA GLU A 7 -4.40 -22.94 11.19
C GLU A 7 -3.37 -22.56 10.11
N GLU A 8 -3.24 -23.40 9.06
CA GLU A 8 -2.37 -23.11 7.91
C GLU A 8 -2.78 -21.83 7.19
N GLU A 9 -4.08 -21.67 6.89
CA GLU A 9 -4.58 -20.46 6.23
C GLU A 9 -4.38 -19.22 7.09
N ASN A 10 -4.66 -19.30 8.38
CA ASN A 10 -4.41 -18.21 9.31
C ASN A 10 -2.91 -17.79 9.34
N ARG A 11 -2.00 -18.75 9.32
CA ARG A 11 -0.56 -18.48 9.24
C ARG A 11 -0.20 -17.77 7.94
N ARG A 12 -0.76 -18.23 6.82
CA ARG A 12 -0.55 -17.61 5.52
C ARG A 12 -0.96 -16.14 5.49
N GLN A 13 -2.10 -15.79 6.13
CA GLN A 13 -2.53 -14.39 6.19
C GLN A 13 -1.59 -13.51 7.03
N LEU A 14 -1.10 -14.03 8.14
CA LEU A 14 -0.10 -13.34 8.97
C LEU A 14 1.22 -13.12 8.22
N ASP A 15 1.71 -14.15 7.55
CA ASP A 15 2.94 -14.08 6.74
C ASP A 15 2.77 -13.09 5.59
N ARG A 16 1.59 -13.06 4.96
CA ARG A 16 1.26 -12.14 3.88
C ARG A 16 1.25 -10.68 4.35
N GLN A 17 0.60 -10.38 5.48
CA GLN A 17 0.63 -9.03 6.04
C GLN A 17 2.05 -8.61 6.39
N ARG A 18 2.83 -9.49 7.00
CA ARG A 18 4.22 -9.23 7.33
C ARG A 18 5.05 -8.89 6.09
N GLU A 19 4.85 -9.65 5.01
CA GLU A 19 5.54 -9.42 3.74
C GLU A 19 5.20 -8.04 3.15
N PHE A 20 3.93 -7.62 3.17
CA PHE A 20 3.53 -6.29 2.76
C PHE A 20 4.15 -5.18 3.64
N ARG A 21 4.26 -5.39 4.94
CA ARG A 21 4.92 -4.45 5.85
C ARG A 21 6.41 -4.32 5.56
N MET A 22 7.09 -5.41 5.27
CA MET A 22 8.49 -5.39 4.81
C MET A 22 8.62 -4.61 3.49
N ALA A 23 7.70 -4.82 2.55
CA ALA A 23 7.66 -4.08 1.29
C ALA A 23 7.42 -2.58 1.50
N ALA A 24 6.57 -2.19 2.47
CA ALA A 24 6.37 -0.80 2.86
C ALA A 24 7.69 -0.17 3.36
N ASP A 25 8.43 -0.85 4.21
CA ASP A 25 9.73 -0.37 4.71
C ASP A 25 10.77 -0.21 3.60
N VAL A 26 10.77 -1.11 2.62
CA VAL A 26 11.62 -1.01 1.42
C VAL A 26 11.23 0.21 0.58
N ALA A 27 9.94 0.46 0.39
CA ALA A 27 9.45 1.63 -0.34
C ALA A 27 9.82 2.94 0.37
N VAL A 28 9.68 3.00 1.71
CA VAL A 28 10.13 4.14 2.51
C VAL A 28 11.62 4.41 2.29
N GLY A 29 12.47 3.39 2.38
CA GLY A 29 13.91 3.52 2.14
C GLY A 29 14.24 4.06 0.75
N ALA A 30 13.45 3.68 -0.28
CA ALA A 30 13.64 4.14 -1.64
C ALA A 30 13.22 5.61 -1.86
N TRP A 31 12.24 6.10 -1.08
CA TRP A 31 11.63 7.41 -1.32
C TRP A 31 12.13 8.52 -0.38
N MET A 32 12.64 8.19 0.79
CA MET A 32 13.11 9.20 1.74
C MET A 32 14.23 10.10 1.18
N GLU A 33 14.97 9.63 0.17
CA GLU A 33 16.02 10.38 -0.52
C GLU A 33 15.49 11.45 -1.48
N PHE A 34 14.21 11.40 -1.87
CA PHE A 34 13.61 12.36 -2.78
C PHE A 34 13.17 13.62 -2.03
N PRO A 35 13.70 14.83 -2.38
CA PRO A 35 13.39 16.04 -1.64
C PRO A 35 11.92 16.46 -1.69
N GLU A 36 11.19 16.07 -2.72
CA GLU A 36 9.75 16.31 -2.86
C GLU A 36 8.89 15.44 -1.95
N VAL A 37 9.40 14.33 -1.42
CA VAL A 37 8.66 13.47 -0.50
C VAL A 37 8.68 14.08 0.90
N GLN A 38 7.51 14.44 1.41
CA GLN A 38 7.35 15.08 2.70
C GLN A 38 6.93 14.12 3.81
N ALA A 39 6.10 13.13 3.49
CA ALA A 39 5.68 12.11 4.44
C ALA A 39 5.27 10.82 3.72
N ILE A 40 5.35 9.70 4.43
CA ILE A 40 4.94 8.38 3.95
C ILE A 40 4.19 7.68 5.06
N ALA A 41 3.01 7.14 4.75
CA ALA A 41 2.27 6.27 5.66
C ALA A 41 1.83 4.99 4.95
N VAL A 42 1.72 3.90 5.72
CA VAL A 42 0.94 2.75 5.30
C VAL A 42 -0.51 2.97 5.71
N ILE A 43 -1.44 2.61 4.83
CA ILE A 43 -2.89 2.75 5.04
C ILE A 43 -3.60 1.43 4.72
N GLY A 44 -4.91 1.37 4.97
CA GLY A 44 -5.70 0.19 4.66
C GLY A 44 -5.44 -1.02 5.56
N SER A 45 -5.70 -2.22 5.06
CA SER A 45 -5.64 -3.45 5.85
C SER A 45 -4.24 -3.78 6.37
N VAL A 46 -3.19 -3.39 5.64
CA VAL A 46 -1.79 -3.62 6.05
C VAL A 46 -1.41 -2.76 7.26
N ALA A 47 -2.00 -1.57 7.40
CA ALA A 47 -1.76 -0.66 8.54
C ALA A 47 -2.41 -1.17 9.84
N ASN A 48 -3.50 -1.92 9.72
CA ASN A 48 -4.32 -2.34 10.85
C ASN A 48 -3.93 -3.72 11.38
N PRO A 49 -4.24 -4.04 12.65
CA PRO A 49 -4.26 -5.42 13.12
C PRO A 49 -5.23 -6.25 12.28
N LEU A 50 -4.87 -7.51 11.98
CA LEU A 50 -5.80 -8.41 11.31
C LEU A 50 -6.97 -8.77 12.23
N TRP A 51 -8.17 -8.75 11.67
CA TRP A 51 -9.41 -9.19 12.34
C TRP A 51 -9.86 -10.53 11.76
N LYS A 52 -10.75 -11.20 12.48
CA LYS A 52 -11.39 -12.43 12.01
C LYS A 52 -12.60 -12.11 11.16
N GLU A 53 -12.70 -12.77 10.01
CA GLU A 53 -13.88 -12.65 9.14
C GLU A 53 -14.13 -13.94 8.36
N VAL A 54 -15.35 -14.13 7.88
CA VAL A 54 -15.66 -15.16 6.91
C VAL A 54 -15.23 -14.69 5.52
N PRO A 55 -14.22 -15.29 4.91
CA PRO A 55 -13.65 -14.82 3.66
C PRO A 55 -14.65 -14.86 2.52
N ARG A 56 -14.57 -13.87 1.62
CA ARG A 56 -15.58 -13.64 0.57
C ARG A 56 -15.64 -14.74 -0.48
N PHE A 57 -14.51 -15.35 -0.85
CA PHE A 57 -14.36 -16.29 -1.96
C PHE A 57 -13.50 -17.52 -1.60
N SER A 58 -13.93 -18.30 -0.62
CA SER A 58 -13.16 -19.48 -0.24
C SER A 58 -14.07 -20.62 0.23
N PRO A 59 -13.57 -21.87 0.33
CA PRO A 59 -14.31 -22.95 0.95
C PRO A 59 -14.70 -22.68 2.41
N PHE A 60 -14.00 -21.78 3.10
CA PHE A 60 -14.34 -21.36 4.46
C PHE A 60 -15.68 -20.62 4.53
N ARG A 61 -16.05 -19.85 3.48
CA ARG A 61 -17.35 -19.19 3.40
C ARG A 61 -18.52 -20.17 3.46
N ARG A 62 -18.43 -21.31 2.75
CA ARG A 62 -19.50 -22.32 2.75
C ARG A 62 -19.71 -22.94 4.13
N ALA A 63 -18.61 -23.08 4.89
CA ALA A 63 -18.61 -23.61 6.24
C ALA A 63 -18.83 -22.52 7.32
N ARG A 64 -18.94 -21.23 6.94
CA ARG A 64 -19.01 -20.07 7.84
C ARG A 64 -17.89 -20.06 8.87
N ILE A 65 -16.68 -20.41 8.44
CA ILE A 65 -15.49 -20.44 9.29
C ILE A 65 -14.75 -19.12 9.13
N GLU A 66 -14.47 -18.45 10.23
CA GLU A 66 -13.68 -17.23 10.28
C GLU A 66 -12.18 -17.56 10.24
N ILE A 67 -11.46 -16.79 9.44
CA ILE A 67 -10.00 -16.77 9.36
C ILE A 67 -9.51 -15.32 9.45
N TRP A 68 -8.21 -15.10 9.57
CA TRP A 68 -7.65 -13.76 9.51
C TRP A 68 -7.91 -13.12 8.16
N HIS A 69 -8.21 -11.82 8.18
CA HIS A 69 -8.41 -10.99 6.97
C HIS A 69 -7.25 -11.13 6.00
N GLU A 70 -7.57 -11.24 4.71
CA GLU A 70 -6.58 -11.34 3.65
C GLU A 70 -6.19 -9.96 3.13
N CYS A 71 -4.93 -9.55 3.37
CA CYS A 71 -4.36 -8.39 2.70
C CYS A 71 -4.09 -8.73 1.23
N LEU A 72 -4.72 -8.01 0.30
CA LEU A 72 -4.59 -8.26 -1.15
C LEU A 72 -3.49 -7.42 -1.79
N ASP A 73 -3.32 -6.19 -1.33
CA ASP A 73 -2.39 -5.19 -1.83
C ASP A 73 -1.79 -4.35 -0.70
N LEU A 74 -0.75 -3.62 -1.03
CA LEU A 74 -0.11 -2.65 -0.17
C LEU A 74 -0.56 -1.25 -0.56
N ASP A 75 -1.34 -0.62 0.29
CA ASP A 75 -1.75 0.77 0.14
C ASP A 75 -0.79 1.70 0.89
N LEU A 76 -0.23 2.68 0.18
CA LEU A 76 0.67 3.69 0.73
C LEU A 76 0.13 5.09 0.44
N ALA A 77 0.14 5.95 1.43
CA ALA A 77 -0.07 7.39 1.29
C ALA A 77 1.29 8.09 1.19
N LEU A 78 1.45 8.92 0.18
CA LEU A 78 2.68 9.64 -0.11
C LEU A 78 2.37 11.13 -0.26
N TRP A 79 2.83 11.95 0.66
CA TRP A 79 2.72 13.41 0.58
C TRP A 79 3.88 13.98 -0.22
N VAL A 80 3.56 14.64 -1.33
CA VAL A 80 4.57 15.18 -2.26
C VAL A 80 4.38 16.67 -2.49
N SER A 81 5.45 17.46 -2.32
CA SER A 81 5.45 18.89 -2.61
C SER A 81 5.48 19.21 -4.11
N SER A 82 5.79 18.19 -4.95
CA SER A 82 5.86 18.32 -6.40
C SER A 82 5.54 16.99 -7.08
N GLN A 83 4.92 17.07 -8.25
CA GLN A 83 4.58 15.90 -9.08
C GLN A 83 5.51 15.73 -10.31
N HIS A 84 6.60 16.50 -10.42
CA HIS A 84 7.47 16.46 -11.60
C HIS A 84 8.27 15.15 -11.74
N ARG A 85 8.58 14.47 -10.62
CA ARG A 85 9.42 13.27 -10.60
C ARG A 85 8.68 11.97 -10.28
N LEU A 86 7.36 11.91 -10.52
CA LEU A 86 6.55 10.71 -10.22
C LEU A 86 7.09 9.45 -10.90
N GLY A 87 7.60 9.57 -12.14
CA GLY A 87 8.21 8.44 -12.85
C GLY A 87 9.47 7.91 -12.18
N GLU A 88 10.27 8.79 -11.55
CA GLU A 88 11.45 8.39 -10.79
C GLU A 88 11.05 7.73 -9.47
N LEU A 89 10.09 8.28 -8.75
CA LEU A 89 9.53 7.68 -7.54
C LEU A 89 9.00 6.27 -7.83
N ARG A 90 8.27 6.10 -8.94
CA ARG A 90 7.77 4.78 -9.36
C ARG A 90 8.91 3.80 -9.64
N ARG A 91 9.93 4.22 -10.38
CA ARG A 91 11.11 3.39 -10.70
C ARG A 91 11.90 3.03 -9.46
N ALA A 92 12.14 3.98 -8.56
CA ALA A 92 12.89 3.74 -7.33
C ALA A 92 12.23 2.66 -6.47
N CYS A 93 10.93 2.74 -6.25
CA CYS A 93 10.17 1.73 -5.51
C CYS A 93 10.26 0.35 -6.19
N ASN A 94 10.00 0.28 -7.50
CA ASN A 94 10.05 -1.00 -8.23
C ASN A 94 11.44 -1.64 -8.22
N LEU A 95 12.51 -0.84 -8.34
CA LEU A 95 13.89 -1.32 -8.26
C LEU A 95 14.24 -1.82 -6.87
N ALA A 96 13.81 -1.11 -5.82
CA ALA A 96 14.05 -1.51 -4.44
C ALA A 96 13.33 -2.82 -4.09
N LEU A 97 12.06 -2.96 -4.46
CA LEU A 97 11.30 -4.19 -4.26
C LEU A 97 11.92 -5.38 -5.02
N ARG A 98 12.32 -5.17 -6.29
CA ARG A 98 12.99 -6.20 -7.08
C ARG A 98 14.34 -6.60 -6.44
N LYS A 99 15.14 -5.65 -6.01
CA LYS A 99 16.40 -5.93 -5.31
C LYS A 99 16.16 -6.74 -4.04
N ALA A 100 15.15 -6.38 -3.25
CA ALA A 100 14.79 -7.11 -2.03
C ALA A 100 14.38 -8.56 -2.35
N PHE A 101 13.64 -8.80 -3.43
CA PHE A 101 13.32 -10.15 -3.91
C PHE A 101 14.59 -10.92 -4.32
N GLU A 102 15.44 -10.32 -5.17
CA GLU A 102 16.66 -10.95 -5.70
C GLU A 102 17.69 -11.28 -4.60
N THR A 103 17.72 -10.50 -3.53
CA THR A 103 18.61 -10.73 -2.38
C THR A 103 18.06 -11.68 -1.32
N GLY A 104 16.89 -12.25 -1.55
CA GLY A 104 16.28 -13.20 -0.61
C GLY A 104 15.77 -12.58 0.68
N ALA A 105 15.37 -11.30 0.65
CA ALA A 105 14.80 -10.61 1.82
C ALA A 105 13.42 -11.12 2.25
N GLY A 106 12.88 -12.16 1.62
CA GLY A 106 11.56 -12.73 1.93
C GLY A 106 10.41 -11.85 1.45
N ILE A 107 10.62 -11.04 0.41
CA ILE A 107 9.61 -10.17 -0.20
C ILE A 107 9.38 -10.63 -1.63
N SER A 108 8.15 -11.05 -1.95
CA SER A 108 7.71 -11.38 -3.32
C SER A 108 6.76 -10.34 -3.91
N ILE A 109 6.57 -9.24 -3.20
CA ILE A 109 5.67 -8.15 -3.60
C ILE A 109 6.22 -7.43 -4.82
N VAL A 110 5.37 -7.31 -5.84
CA VAL A 110 5.71 -6.62 -7.09
C VAL A 110 4.90 -5.32 -7.24
N GLY A 111 5.39 -4.44 -8.09
CA GLY A 111 4.85 -3.09 -8.21
C GLY A 111 3.35 -2.97 -8.54
N HIS A 112 2.72 -4.00 -9.13
CA HIS A 112 1.28 -3.97 -9.38
C HIS A 112 0.44 -4.34 -8.15
N GLN A 113 1.06 -4.86 -7.09
CA GLN A 113 0.44 -5.12 -5.79
C GLN A 113 0.61 -3.94 -4.82
N THR A 114 1.13 -2.81 -5.31
CA THR A 114 1.31 -1.58 -4.53
C THR A 114 0.46 -0.47 -5.11
N ASP A 115 -0.47 0.03 -4.32
CA ASP A 115 -1.27 1.20 -4.63
C ASP A 115 -0.75 2.42 -3.83
N ILE A 116 -0.29 3.43 -4.56
CA ILE A 116 0.37 4.59 -3.98
C ILE A 116 -0.50 5.83 -4.22
N PHE A 117 -1.11 6.32 -3.17
CA PHE A 117 -1.99 7.47 -3.16
C PHE A 117 -1.17 8.74 -2.90
N LEU A 118 -1.33 9.74 -3.75
CA LEU A 118 -0.59 10.99 -3.68
C LEU A 118 -1.42 12.06 -2.99
N PHE A 119 -0.83 12.74 -2.03
CA PHE A 119 -1.45 13.80 -1.26
C PHE A 119 -0.61 15.08 -1.28
N GLU A 120 -1.29 16.21 -1.13
CA GLU A 120 -0.65 17.50 -0.94
C GLU A 120 -0.27 17.69 0.54
N PRO A 121 0.98 18.05 0.84
CA PRO A 121 1.40 18.29 2.22
C PRO A 121 0.58 19.40 2.89
N GLY A 122 0.20 19.18 4.14
CA GLY A 122 -0.50 20.17 4.97
C GLY A 122 -2.00 20.34 4.73
N SER A 123 -2.51 19.85 3.58
CA SER A 123 -3.95 19.92 3.28
C SER A 123 -4.62 18.53 3.16
N ASP A 124 -3.82 17.47 3.05
CA ASP A 124 -4.26 16.10 2.76
C ASP A 124 -5.14 15.99 1.49
N ARG A 125 -5.07 17.00 0.63
CA ARG A 125 -5.81 16.99 -0.64
C ARG A 125 -5.26 15.89 -1.54
N TYR A 126 -6.17 15.02 -1.99
CA TYR A 126 -5.82 13.94 -2.89
C TYR A 126 -5.41 14.46 -4.28
N LEU A 127 -4.24 14.08 -4.74
CA LEU A 127 -3.65 14.49 -6.01
C LEU A 127 -3.80 13.43 -7.11
N GLY A 128 -4.01 12.17 -6.75
CA GLY A 128 -4.09 11.04 -7.65
C GLY A 128 -3.35 9.80 -7.13
N ARG A 129 -3.15 8.80 -7.98
CA ARG A 129 -2.39 7.58 -7.69
C ARG A 129 -1.16 7.48 -8.59
N LEU A 130 -0.06 7.01 -8.06
CA LEU A 130 1.16 6.79 -8.82
C LEU A 130 0.94 5.68 -9.87
N CYS A 131 1.07 6.05 -11.14
CA CYS A 131 0.81 5.19 -12.29
C CYS A 131 2.11 4.60 -12.88
N SER A 132 1.98 3.51 -13.60
CA SER A 132 3.11 2.89 -14.32
C SER A 132 3.36 3.52 -15.70
N PHE A 133 2.49 4.42 -16.16
CA PHE A 133 2.54 4.96 -17.51
C PHE A 133 2.82 6.47 -17.52
N ASN A 134 3.78 6.87 -18.36
CA ASN A 134 4.04 8.26 -18.69
C ASN A 134 2.86 8.84 -19.49
N GLN A 135 2.39 8.10 -20.49
CA GLN A 135 1.18 8.42 -21.26
C GLN A 135 0.15 7.34 -21.05
N CYS A 136 -1.08 7.75 -20.73
CA CYS A 136 -2.15 6.79 -20.54
C CYS A 136 -2.42 6.00 -21.81
N PRO A 137 -2.39 4.65 -21.80
CA PRO A 137 -2.78 3.86 -22.96
C PRO A 137 -4.24 4.14 -23.29
N LYS A 138 -4.51 4.60 -24.50
CA LYS A 138 -5.87 4.83 -25.00
C LYS A 138 -6.70 3.56 -24.85
N GLY A 139 -7.91 3.69 -24.32
CA GLY A 139 -8.87 2.58 -24.23
C GLY A 139 -8.85 1.76 -22.93
N LYS A 140 -7.95 2.05 -21.97
CA LYS A 140 -8.09 1.45 -20.65
C LYS A 140 -9.30 2.03 -19.92
N ARG A 141 -10.25 1.15 -19.57
CA ARG A 141 -11.51 1.50 -18.91
C ARG A 141 -11.30 2.35 -17.64
N ASP A 142 -10.26 2.03 -16.87
CA ASP A 142 -9.95 2.69 -15.60
C ASP A 142 -9.29 4.07 -15.76
N CYS A 143 -8.97 4.48 -16.99
CA CYS A 143 -8.24 5.70 -17.29
C CYS A 143 -9.07 6.71 -18.10
N LEU A 144 -10.38 6.51 -18.23
CA LEU A 144 -11.30 7.39 -18.97
C LEU A 144 -11.81 8.55 -18.11
N VAL A 145 -10.95 9.10 -17.24
CA VAL A 145 -11.29 10.22 -16.39
C VAL A 145 -10.72 11.50 -16.98
N PRO A 146 -11.51 12.58 -17.07
CA PRO A 146 -10.98 13.88 -17.50
C PRO A 146 -9.74 14.28 -16.65
N GLY A 147 -8.64 14.64 -17.33
CA GLY A 147 -7.39 15.02 -16.70
C GLY A 147 -6.52 13.85 -16.24
N CYS A 148 -6.91 12.58 -16.40
CA CYS A 148 -6.01 11.44 -16.23
C CYS A 148 -4.90 11.48 -17.29
N GLY A 149 -3.63 11.39 -16.87
CA GLY A 149 -2.48 11.47 -17.77
C GLY A 149 -2.07 12.90 -18.16
N ALA A 150 -2.78 13.93 -17.71
CA ALA A 150 -2.32 15.33 -17.85
C ALA A 150 -1.01 15.56 -17.09
N ILE A 151 -0.82 14.88 -15.97
CA ILE A 151 0.45 14.78 -15.27
C ILE A 151 0.99 13.38 -15.52
N PRO A 152 2.21 13.24 -16.09
CA PRO A 152 2.85 11.95 -16.31
C PRO A 152 2.93 11.13 -15.04
N PHE A 153 2.67 9.83 -15.14
CA PHE A 153 2.68 8.86 -14.02
C PHE A 153 1.65 9.14 -12.91
N ASN A 154 0.70 10.05 -13.13
CA ASN A 154 -0.42 10.27 -12.21
C ASN A 154 -1.72 9.72 -12.82
N LYS A 155 -2.34 8.76 -12.13
CA LYS A 155 -3.65 8.20 -12.49
C LYS A 155 -4.74 8.88 -11.67
N ARG A 156 -5.78 9.36 -12.34
CA ARG A 156 -7.03 9.76 -11.70
C ARG A 156 -8.07 8.66 -11.86
N VAL A 157 -8.82 8.38 -10.81
CA VAL A 157 -9.93 7.42 -10.82
C VAL A 157 -11.22 8.18 -10.65
N ALA A 158 -12.20 7.93 -11.54
CA ALA A 158 -13.49 8.61 -11.50
C ALA A 158 -14.21 8.37 -10.18
N GLY A 159 -14.69 9.44 -9.55
CA GLY A 159 -15.46 9.36 -8.31
C GLY A 159 -14.70 8.77 -7.13
N PHE A 160 -13.38 8.61 -7.24
CA PHE A 160 -12.56 8.18 -6.13
C PHE A 160 -12.07 9.39 -5.35
N GLU A 161 -12.54 9.48 -4.13
CA GLU A 161 -11.98 10.35 -3.12
C GLU A 161 -11.55 9.44 -1.96
N PRO A 162 -10.38 9.70 -1.33
CA PRO A 162 -10.00 8.96 -0.15
C PRO A 162 -11.10 9.16 0.89
N ARG A 163 -11.59 8.09 1.42
CA ARG A 163 -12.48 8.20 2.56
C ARG A 163 -11.77 8.96 3.67
N ALA A 164 -12.49 9.82 4.36
CA ALA A 164 -11.94 10.58 5.48
C ALA A 164 -11.33 9.65 6.56
N ASP A 165 -11.79 8.41 6.63
CA ASP A 165 -11.29 7.39 7.55
C ASP A 165 -9.92 6.80 7.16
N LEU A 166 -9.48 6.88 5.90
CA LEU A 166 -8.17 6.35 5.50
C LEU A 166 -6.97 7.09 6.09
N LEU A 167 -7.14 8.36 6.40
CA LEU A 167 -6.07 9.20 6.95
C LEU A 167 -6.23 9.49 8.46
N VAL A 168 -7.28 8.98 9.11
CA VAL A 168 -7.41 9.13 10.56
C VAL A 168 -6.39 8.24 11.30
N PRO A 169 -5.92 8.63 12.50
CA PRO A 169 -4.86 7.90 13.22
C PRO A 169 -5.11 6.41 13.44
N ALA A 170 -6.38 6.00 13.49
CA ALA A 170 -6.76 4.59 13.66
C ALA A 170 -6.59 3.74 12.38
N CYS A 171 -6.51 4.38 11.21
CA CYS A 171 -6.55 3.70 9.90
C CYS A 171 -5.27 3.87 9.10
N HIS A 172 -4.28 4.62 9.60
CA HIS A 172 -2.99 4.77 8.97
C HIS A 172 -1.85 4.82 9.98
N ALA A 173 -0.66 4.47 9.54
CA ALA A 173 0.55 4.58 10.34
C ALA A 173 1.63 5.33 9.59
N MET A 174 2.02 6.49 10.13
CA MET A 174 3.14 7.27 9.60
C MET A 174 4.45 6.49 9.78
N LEU A 175 5.19 6.34 8.69
CA LEU A 175 6.48 5.64 8.66
C LEU A 175 7.65 6.60 8.51
N TYR A 176 7.42 7.73 7.83
CA TYR A 176 8.44 8.72 7.55
C TYR A 176 7.84 10.13 7.50
N GLN A 177 8.59 11.10 8.00
CA GLN A 177 8.27 12.52 7.87
C GLN A 177 9.57 13.29 7.62
N ARG A 178 9.55 14.20 6.64
CA ARG A 178 10.70 15.03 6.33
C ARG A 178 11.00 15.96 7.51
N GLY A 179 12.27 16.01 7.89
CA GLY A 179 12.73 16.75 9.07
C GLY A 179 12.86 15.88 10.32
N GLU A 180 12.04 14.83 10.45
CA GLU A 180 12.14 13.87 11.56
C GLU A 180 12.83 12.55 11.15
N GLY A 181 12.79 12.23 9.83
CA GLY A 181 13.34 10.99 9.31
C GLY A 181 12.36 9.81 9.38
N ARG A 182 12.87 8.61 9.52
CA ARG A 182 12.05 7.40 9.71
C ARG A 182 11.47 7.40 11.13
N LEU A 183 10.15 7.39 11.24
CA LEU A 183 9.44 7.41 12.52
C LEU A 183 9.33 6.00 13.15
N ARG A 184 9.11 4.98 12.31
CA ARG A 184 9.01 3.58 12.72
C ARG A 184 9.16 2.65 11.52
N SER A 185 9.31 1.36 11.79
CA SER A 185 9.12 0.29 10.81
C SER A 185 7.63 -0.06 10.71
N ALA A 186 7.16 -0.47 9.53
CA ALA A 186 5.84 -1.03 9.40
C ALA A 186 5.69 -2.38 10.14
N LEU A 187 6.80 -3.06 10.41
CA LEU A 187 6.83 -4.29 11.22
C LEU A 187 6.54 -4.06 12.70
N ASP A 188 6.68 -2.82 13.20
CA ASP A 188 6.37 -2.46 14.59
C ASP A 188 4.85 -2.34 14.85
N LEU A 189 4.04 -2.38 13.79
CA LEU A 189 2.59 -2.28 13.90
C LEU A 189 1.96 -3.55 14.49
N PRO A 190 0.88 -3.42 15.28
CA PRO A 190 0.16 -4.58 15.81
C PRO A 190 -0.27 -5.54 14.72
N THR A 191 -0.07 -6.84 14.92
CA THR A 191 -0.32 -7.87 13.89
C THR A 191 -1.76 -8.37 13.88
N VAL A 192 -2.34 -8.55 15.07
CA VAL A 192 -3.70 -9.07 15.25
C VAL A 192 -4.44 -8.25 16.30
N GLU A 193 -5.75 -8.17 16.19
CA GLU A 193 -6.58 -7.64 17.26
C GLU A 193 -6.37 -8.49 18.51
N GLN A 194 -6.11 -7.83 19.63
CA GLN A 194 -6.11 -8.49 20.94
C GLN A 194 -7.56 -8.79 21.32
N ALA A 195 -7.83 -10.07 21.58
CA ALA A 195 -9.14 -10.55 22.01
C ALA A 195 -9.46 -10.06 23.44
#